data_5f93cf215fcbf319a04d200931c610cb
#
_entry.id   5f93cf215fcbf319a04d200931c610cb
#
_cell.length_a   1.000
_cell.length_b   1.000
_cell.length_c   1.000
_cell.angle_alpha   90.00
_cell.angle_beta   90.00
_cell.angle_gamma   90.00
#
_symmetry.space_group_name_H-M   'P 1'
#
loop_
_entity.id
_entity.type
_entity.pdbx_description
1 polymer ?
#
loop_
_entity_poly.entity_id
_entity_poly.type
_entity_poly.pdbx_seq_one_letter_code
_entity_poly.pdbx_strand_id
1 'polypeptide(L)'
;MSRIVLDTNIIVSALLQPVGLPAQIFVLALGGPLQLCVSANIYAEYEEVISRPRFKRSEEIIASALRAIREKGFWVRPTTRLHVCADPDDNMFLECAQAARVEYLVTGNLKHFPPIWESTRIVTARQRLRSSRLFVHVPDHVFEVG
;
A
#
# COMPACT_ATOMS: atom_id res chain seq x y z
N MET A 1 -2.52 6.11 15.71
CA MET A 1 -1.89 5.90 14.40
C MET A 1 -2.76 5.00 13.56
N SER A 2 -3.10 5.47 12.38
CA SER A 2 -3.99 4.73 11.49
C SER A 2 -3.20 3.64 10.73
N ARG A 3 -3.73 2.41 10.70
CA ARG A 3 -3.10 1.30 10.00
C ARG A 3 -3.72 1.15 8.61
N ILE A 4 -2.87 0.87 7.63
CA ILE A 4 -3.33 0.65 6.26
C ILE A 4 -2.59 -0.52 5.61
N VAL A 5 -3.25 -1.09 4.60
CA VAL A 5 -2.64 -2.05 3.68
C VAL A 5 -2.64 -1.40 2.30
N LEU A 6 -1.54 -1.55 1.57
CA LEU A 6 -1.42 -1.04 0.20
C LEU A 6 -1.39 -2.22 -0.77
N ASP A 7 -2.29 -2.20 -1.75
CA ASP A 7 -2.25 -3.13 -2.88
C ASP A 7 -0.95 -2.89 -3.66
N THR A 8 -0.43 -3.93 -4.27
CA THR A 8 0.84 -3.87 -5.01
C THR A 8 0.87 -2.77 -6.05
N ASN A 9 -0.25 -2.53 -6.74
CA ASN A 9 -0.28 -1.48 -7.76
C ASN A 9 -0.03 -0.08 -7.19
N ILE A 10 -0.33 0.15 -5.92
CA ILE A 10 -0.03 1.42 -5.26
C ILE A 10 1.49 1.59 -5.11
N ILE A 11 2.18 0.53 -4.70
CA ILE A 11 3.65 0.55 -4.58
C ILE A 11 4.29 0.79 -5.96
N VAL A 12 3.82 0.07 -6.96
CA VAL A 12 4.32 0.24 -8.34
C VAL A 12 4.13 1.67 -8.81
N SER A 13 2.91 2.21 -8.66
CA SER A 13 2.61 3.57 -9.08
C SER A 13 3.44 4.60 -8.32
N ALA A 14 3.67 4.38 -7.03
CA ALA A 14 4.49 5.27 -6.20
C ALA A 14 5.92 5.36 -6.73
N LEU A 15 6.48 4.24 -7.16
CA LEU A 15 7.86 4.21 -7.67
C LEU A 15 7.96 4.77 -9.10
N LEU A 16 6.91 4.61 -9.91
CA LEU A 16 6.92 5.12 -11.27
C LEU A 16 6.58 6.60 -11.36
N GLN A 17 5.79 7.12 -10.43
CA GLN A 17 5.33 8.50 -10.42
C GLN A 17 5.54 9.13 -9.04
N PRO A 18 6.77 9.58 -8.75
CA PRO A 18 7.10 10.08 -7.42
C PRO A 18 6.28 11.30 -6.97
N VAL A 19 5.62 11.99 -7.91
CA VAL A 19 4.78 13.17 -7.58
C VAL A 19 3.30 12.82 -7.55
N GLY A 20 2.92 11.57 -7.73
CA GLY A 20 1.52 11.16 -7.76
C GLY A 20 0.94 10.88 -6.38
N LEU A 21 -0.38 10.67 -6.34
CA LEU A 21 -1.08 10.37 -5.10
C LEU A 21 -0.64 9.04 -4.46
N PRO A 22 -0.38 7.96 -5.23
CA PRO A 22 0.16 6.75 -4.62
C PRO A 22 1.48 6.98 -3.91
N ALA A 23 2.37 7.82 -4.46
CA ALA A 23 3.62 8.14 -3.81
C ALA A 23 3.41 8.88 -2.50
N GLN A 24 2.44 9.80 -2.46
CA GLN A 24 2.09 10.51 -1.22
C GLN A 24 1.64 9.55 -0.14
N ILE A 25 0.73 8.63 -0.48
CA ILE A 25 0.22 7.67 0.50
C ILE A 25 1.33 6.72 0.98
N PHE A 26 2.22 6.33 0.08
CA PHE A 26 3.34 5.46 0.42
C PHE A 26 4.29 6.13 1.43
N VAL A 27 4.64 7.39 1.18
CA VAL A 27 5.49 8.16 2.10
C VAL A 27 4.84 8.28 3.48
N LEU A 28 3.55 8.59 3.52
CA LEU A 28 2.82 8.70 4.79
C LEU A 28 2.76 7.38 5.53
N ALA A 29 2.68 6.26 4.80
CA ALA A 29 2.59 4.93 5.38
C ALA A 29 3.91 4.44 5.96
N LEU A 30 5.02 4.99 5.49
CA LEU A 30 6.35 4.58 5.95
C LEU A 30 6.91 5.47 7.05
N GLY A 31 6.50 6.71 7.11
CA GLY A 31 7.23 7.66 7.95
C GLY A 31 6.42 8.44 8.95
N GLY A 32 5.15 8.13 9.17
CA GLY A 32 4.47 9.04 10.02
C GLY A 32 3.05 8.70 10.42
N PRO A 33 2.06 9.48 9.99
CA PRO A 33 0.71 9.37 10.54
C PRO A 33 -0.02 8.09 10.18
N LEU A 34 0.46 7.38 9.16
CA LEU A 34 -0.09 6.09 8.78
C LEU A 34 0.92 4.99 9.09
N GLN A 35 0.43 3.80 9.35
CA GLN A 35 1.28 2.64 9.59
C GLN A 35 1.00 1.58 8.53
N LEU A 36 1.97 1.34 7.67
CA LEU A 36 1.87 0.28 6.67
C LEU A 36 1.90 -1.07 7.37
N CYS A 37 0.91 -1.92 7.07
CA CYS A 37 0.87 -3.29 7.54
C CYS A 37 1.20 -4.23 6.40
N VAL A 38 2.01 -5.24 6.67
CA VAL A 38 2.46 -6.21 5.68
C VAL A 38 2.45 -7.61 6.26
N SER A 39 2.34 -8.58 5.34
CA SER A 39 2.57 -9.98 5.66
C SER A 39 3.69 -10.49 4.75
N ALA A 40 4.20 -11.68 5.05
CA ALA A 40 5.24 -12.30 4.24
C ALA A 40 4.79 -12.46 2.78
N ASN A 41 3.54 -12.86 2.56
CA ASN A 41 3.02 -13.04 1.20
C ASN A 41 2.94 -11.73 0.43
N ILE A 42 2.47 -10.67 1.08
CA ILE A 42 2.37 -9.36 0.45
C ILE A 42 3.77 -8.83 0.12
N TYR A 43 4.71 -8.95 1.04
CA TYR A 43 6.06 -8.48 0.81
C TYR A 43 6.70 -9.22 -0.37
N ALA A 44 6.51 -10.54 -0.45
CA ALA A 44 7.04 -11.33 -1.54
C ALA A 44 6.47 -10.87 -2.89
N GLU A 45 5.20 -10.51 -2.95
CA GLU A 45 4.62 -9.98 -4.17
C GLU A 45 5.17 -8.60 -4.50
N TYR A 46 5.30 -7.70 -3.53
CA TYR A 46 5.93 -6.40 -3.77
C TYR A 46 7.29 -6.59 -4.41
N GLU A 47 8.13 -7.43 -3.80
CA GLU A 47 9.49 -7.69 -4.27
C GLU A 47 9.49 -8.24 -5.69
N GLU A 48 8.65 -9.23 -5.96
CA GLU A 48 8.59 -9.86 -7.28
C GLU A 48 8.15 -8.87 -8.36
N VAL A 49 7.11 -8.09 -8.08
CA VAL A 49 6.53 -7.20 -9.09
C VAL A 49 7.42 -6.00 -9.39
N ILE A 50 7.94 -5.33 -8.36
CA ILE A 50 8.75 -4.12 -8.58
C ILE A 50 10.15 -4.45 -9.09
N SER A 51 10.59 -5.68 -8.97
CA SER A 51 11.89 -6.11 -9.51
C SER A 51 11.82 -6.55 -10.97
N ARG A 52 10.64 -6.53 -11.60
CA ARG A 52 10.51 -6.91 -13.00
C ARG A 52 11.24 -5.91 -13.90
N PRO A 53 12.01 -6.41 -14.90
CA PRO A 53 12.81 -5.53 -15.77
C PRO A 53 11.98 -4.47 -16.51
N ARG A 54 10.72 -4.75 -16.80
CA ARG A 54 9.84 -3.82 -17.54
C ARG A 54 9.61 -2.49 -16.81
N PHE A 55 9.82 -2.45 -15.49
CA PHE A 55 9.62 -1.22 -14.72
C PHE A 55 10.78 -0.27 -14.82
N LYS A 56 11.93 -0.70 -15.31
CA LYS A 56 13.10 0.13 -15.63
C LYS A 56 13.51 1.09 -14.50
N ARG A 57 13.34 0.71 -13.26
CA ARG A 57 13.84 1.48 -12.13
C ARG A 57 15.21 0.95 -11.72
N SER A 58 16.03 1.83 -11.17
CA SER A 58 17.36 1.42 -10.72
C SER A 58 17.23 0.43 -9.57
N GLU A 59 18.19 -0.48 -9.48
CA GLU A 59 18.23 -1.44 -8.39
C GLU A 59 18.32 -0.76 -7.03
N GLU A 60 18.98 0.41 -6.98
CA GLU A 60 19.09 1.17 -5.74
C GLU A 60 17.76 1.70 -5.25
N ILE A 61 16.93 2.23 -6.15
CA ILE A 61 15.60 2.74 -5.81
C ILE A 61 14.73 1.59 -5.31
N ILE A 62 14.75 0.47 -6.00
CA ILE A 62 13.98 -0.72 -5.62
C ILE A 62 14.44 -1.24 -4.26
N ALA A 63 15.74 -1.38 -4.06
CA ALA A 63 16.30 -1.86 -2.81
C ALA A 63 15.97 -0.93 -1.65
N SER A 64 16.01 0.38 -1.86
CA SER A 64 15.65 1.37 -0.84
C SER A 64 14.18 1.26 -0.45
N ALA A 65 13.29 1.10 -1.43
CA ALA A 65 11.86 0.96 -1.16
C ALA A 65 11.58 -0.31 -0.36
N LEU A 66 12.18 -1.43 -0.76
CA LEU A 66 12.00 -2.70 -0.07
C LEU A 66 12.55 -2.65 1.34
N ARG A 67 13.71 -2.03 1.54
CA ARG A 67 14.29 -1.86 2.87
C ARG A 67 13.37 -1.02 3.76
N ALA A 68 12.83 0.06 3.24
CA ALA A 68 11.94 0.92 3.99
C ALA A 68 10.68 0.16 4.43
N ILE A 69 10.12 -0.66 3.54
CA ILE A 69 8.96 -1.50 3.88
C ILE A 69 9.33 -2.50 4.98
N ARG A 70 10.49 -3.15 4.87
CA ARG A 70 10.92 -4.11 5.90
C ARG A 70 11.12 -3.46 7.26
N GLU A 71 11.72 -2.27 7.29
CA GLU A 71 12.07 -1.60 8.54
C GLU A 71 10.91 -0.86 9.17
N LYS A 72 10.03 -0.28 8.35
CA LYS A 72 8.93 0.57 8.84
C LYS A 72 7.59 -0.15 8.89
N GLY A 73 7.46 -1.25 8.19
CA GLY A 73 6.19 -1.98 8.15
C GLY A 73 5.86 -2.65 9.48
N PHE A 74 4.56 -2.74 9.77
CA PHE A 74 4.06 -3.54 10.87
C PHE A 74 3.74 -4.93 10.32
N TRP A 75 4.49 -5.93 10.74
CA TRP A 75 4.40 -7.27 10.19
C TRP A 75 3.39 -8.10 10.96
N VAL A 76 2.48 -8.73 10.21
CA VAL A 76 1.47 -9.63 10.79
C VAL A 76 1.54 -10.99 10.13
N ARG A 77 1.00 -12.00 10.82
CA ARG A 77 0.87 -13.36 10.32
C ARG A 77 -0.61 -13.72 10.27
N PRO A 78 -1.25 -13.54 9.11
CA PRO A 78 -2.66 -13.94 8.98
C PRO A 78 -2.82 -15.43 9.21
N THR A 79 -3.84 -15.80 9.98
CA THR A 79 -4.13 -17.21 10.26
C THR A 79 -5.37 -17.70 9.53
N THR A 80 -6.17 -16.79 8.99
CA THR A 80 -7.38 -17.10 8.26
C THR A 80 -7.11 -16.98 6.76
N ARG A 81 -7.47 -18.01 6.00
CA ARG A 81 -7.41 -17.95 4.54
C ARG A 81 -8.77 -17.54 4.01
N LEU A 82 -8.78 -16.53 3.15
CA LEU A 82 -10.00 -15.97 2.58
C LEU A 82 -10.15 -16.38 1.13
N HIS A 83 -11.41 -16.49 0.69
CA HIS A 83 -11.78 -16.82 -0.67
C HIS A 83 -12.86 -15.84 -1.14
N VAL A 84 -12.58 -14.55 -1.02
CA VAL A 84 -13.55 -13.47 -1.23
C VAL A 84 -13.38 -12.82 -2.60
N CYS A 85 -12.13 -12.63 -3.03
CA CYS A 85 -11.82 -11.92 -4.25
C CYS A 85 -11.91 -12.83 -5.47
N ALA A 86 -12.32 -12.25 -6.61
CA ALA A 86 -12.40 -13.00 -7.86
C ALA A 86 -11.02 -13.52 -8.28
N ASP A 87 -9.97 -12.70 -8.10
CA ASP A 87 -8.59 -13.15 -8.29
C ASP A 87 -8.09 -13.65 -6.93
N PRO A 88 -7.73 -14.95 -6.82
CA PRO A 88 -7.25 -15.49 -5.57
C PRO A 88 -6.03 -14.76 -4.98
N ASP A 89 -5.20 -14.18 -5.84
CA ASP A 89 -3.99 -13.49 -5.38
C ASP A 89 -4.31 -12.21 -4.60
N ASP A 90 -5.51 -11.66 -4.76
CA ASP A 90 -5.92 -10.46 -4.03
C ASP A 90 -6.33 -10.74 -2.58
N ASN A 91 -6.67 -12.00 -2.27
CA ASN A 91 -7.13 -12.35 -0.93
C ASN A 91 -6.10 -12.06 0.16
N MET A 92 -4.81 -12.13 -0.14
CA MET A 92 -3.77 -11.89 0.87
C MET A 92 -3.83 -10.47 1.44
N PHE A 93 -4.29 -9.50 0.67
CA PHE A 93 -4.44 -8.13 1.16
C PHE A 93 -5.56 -8.02 2.19
N LEU A 94 -6.69 -8.70 1.95
CA LEU A 94 -7.78 -8.76 2.91
C LEU A 94 -7.38 -9.56 4.15
N GLU A 95 -6.63 -10.64 3.98
CA GLU A 95 -6.14 -11.45 5.10
C GLU A 95 -5.26 -10.61 6.03
N CYS A 96 -4.35 -9.84 5.45
CA CYS A 96 -3.49 -8.95 6.21
C CYS A 96 -4.30 -7.84 6.89
N ALA A 97 -5.25 -7.24 6.18
CA ALA A 97 -6.10 -6.20 6.71
C ALA A 97 -6.89 -6.69 7.93
N GLN A 98 -7.42 -7.90 7.84
CA GLN A 98 -8.18 -8.51 8.93
C GLN A 98 -7.28 -8.80 10.13
N ALA A 99 -6.11 -9.39 9.90
CA ALA A 99 -5.19 -9.74 10.97
C ALA A 99 -4.67 -8.50 11.70
N ALA A 100 -4.39 -7.44 10.98
CA ALA A 100 -3.87 -6.19 11.54
C ALA A 100 -4.98 -5.23 11.98
N ARG A 101 -6.24 -5.54 11.68
CA ARG A 101 -7.41 -4.68 11.95
C ARG A 101 -7.21 -3.29 11.39
N VAL A 102 -6.82 -3.23 10.11
CA VAL A 102 -6.56 -1.94 9.48
C VAL A 102 -7.85 -1.20 9.17
N GLU A 103 -7.76 0.13 9.13
CA GLU A 103 -8.89 0.96 8.79
C GLU A 103 -9.12 1.01 7.29
N TYR A 104 -8.05 0.97 6.51
CA TYR A 104 -8.12 1.14 5.06
C TYR A 104 -7.21 0.17 4.33
N LEU A 105 -7.75 -0.38 3.23
CA LEU A 105 -6.98 -1.03 2.19
C LEU A 105 -7.02 -0.11 0.98
N VAL A 106 -5.86 0.34 0.52
CA VAL A 106 -5.76 1.29 -0.59
C VAL A 106 -5.40 0.55 -1.87
N THR A 107 -6.19 0.75 -2.91
CA THR A 107 -6.00 0.07 -4.19
C THR A 107 -6.31 1.01 -5.34
N GLY A 108 -5.69 0.77 -6.50
CA GLY A 108 -6.07 1.42 -7.75
C GLY A 108 -7.21 0.71 -8.46
N ASN A 109 -7.70 -0.40 -7.91
CA ASN A 109 -8.67 -1.28 -8.57
C ASN A 109 -9.78 -1.70 -7.62
N LEU A 110 -10.69 -0.76 -7.34
CA LEU A 110 -11.78 -1.00 -6.39
C LEU A 110 -12.62 -2.22 -6.74
N LYS A 111 -12.74 -2.55 -8.04
CA LYS A 111 -13.55 -3.68 -8.50
C LYS A 111 -13.01 -5.04 -8.07
N HIS A 112 -11.74 -5.11 -7.70
CA HIS A 112 -11.11 -6.37 -7.28
C HIS A 112 -11.47 -6.77 -5.85
N PHE A 113 -12.08 -5.88 -5.09
CA PHE A 113 -12.35 -6.08 -3.67
C PHE A 113 -13.80 -5.74 -3.32
N PRO A 114 -14.33 -6.30 -2.23
CA PRO A 114 -15.58 -5.78 -1.67
C PRO A 114 -15.33 -4.35 -1.14
N PRO A 115 -16.34 -3.49 -1.10
CA PRO A 115 -16.13 -2.10 -0.64
C PRO A 115 -15.78 -1.99 0.85
N ILE A 116 -16.19 -2.97 1.64
CA ILE A 116 -15.88 -3.06 3.07
C ILE A 116 -15.58 -4.52 3.38
N TRP A 117 -14.55 -4.75 4.18
CA TRP A 117 -14.27 -6.09 4.72
C TRP A 117 -13.97 -5.95 6.21
N GLU A 118 -14.83 -6.57 7.05
CA GLU A 118 -14.76 -6.40 8.50
C GLU A 118 -14.77 -4.91 8.84
N SER A 119 -13.76 -4.43 9.56
CA SER A 119 -13.64 -3.00 9.90
C SER A 119 -12.85 -2.21 8.86
N THR A 120 -12.44 -2.84 7.76
CA THR A 120 -11.59 -2.22 6.74
C THR A 120 -12.42 -1.65 5.60
N ARG A 121 -12.19 -0.40 5.25
CA ARG A 121 -12.75 0.22 4.05
C ARG A 121 -11.76 0.11 2.91
N ILE A 122 -12.24 -0.25 1.72
CA ILE A 122 -11.42 -0.34 0.53
C ILE A 122 -11.58 0.96 -0.26
N VAL A 123 -10.47 1.67 -0.45
CA VAL A 123 -10.48 3.02 -1.01
C VAL A 123 -9.35 3.21 -2.01
N THR A 124 -9.46 4.25 -2.84
CA THR A 124 -8.35 4.70 -3.67
C THR A 124 -7.42 5.60 -2.86
N ALA A 125 -6.22 5.87 -3.39
CA ALA A 125 -5.30 6.80 -2.75
C ALA A 125 -5.95 8.18 -2.60
N ARG A 126 -6.66 8.64 -3.62
CA ARG A 126 -7.35 9.93 -3.57
C ARG A 126 -8.40 9.96 -2.46
N GLN A 127 -9.23 8.93 -2.37
CA GLN A 127 -10.26 8.84 -1.34
C GLN A 127 -9.65 8.84 0.06
N ARG A 128 -8.56 8.09 0.26
CA ARG A 128 -7.91 8.04 1.58
C ARG A 128 -7.35 9.40 1.97
N LEU A 129 -6.69 10.07 1.05
CA LEU A 129 -6.08 11.37 1.33
C LEU A 129 -7.15 12.45 1.58
N ARG A 130 -8.27 12.39 0.86
CA ARG A 130 -9.37 13.34 1.04
C ARG A 130 -10.11 13.18 2.36
N SER A 131 -10.19 11.97 2.88
CA SER A 131 -10.93 11.68 4.10
C SER A 131 -10.17 12.10 5.36
N SER A 132 -8.98 12.70 5.21
CA SER A 132 -8.17 13.10 6.35
C SER A 132 -7.59 14.48 6.08
N ARG A 133 -7.24 15.17 7.16
CA ARG A 133 -6.58 16.48 7.07
C ARG A 133 -5.15 16.39 6.55
N LEU A 134 -4.63 15.19 6.38
CA LEU A 134 -3.28 14.97 5.86
C LEU A 134 -3.11 15.56 4.47
N PHE A 135 -4.15 15.44 3.63
CA PHE A 135 -4.10 15.93 2.26
C PHE A 135 -3.97 17.47 2.21
N VAL A 136 -4.62 18.16 3.13
CA VAL A 136 -4.70 19.62 3.12
C VAL A 136 -3.34 20.28 3.40
N HIS A 137 -2.49 19.60 4.16
CA HIS A 137 -1.24 20.16 4.65
C HIS A 137 0.00 19.74 3.88
N VAL A 138 -0.16 19.02 2.78
CA VAL A 138 0.97 18.57 1.96
C VAL A 138 1.12 19.52 0.79
N PRO A 139 2.13 20.40 0.78
CA PRO A 139 2.35 21.29 -0.36
C PRO A 139 2.71 20.50 -1.60
N ASP A 140 2.13 20.88 -2.74
CA ASP A 140 2.36 20.18 -3.99
C ASP A 140 3.86 20.05 -4.33
N HIS A 141 4.62 21.10 -4.04
CA HIS A 141 6.04 21.11 -4.38
C HIS A 141 6.88 20.09 -3.62
N VAL A 142 6.38 19.55 -2.51
CA VAL A 142 7.11 18.51 -1.75
C VAL A 142 7.26 17.25 -2.58
N PHE A 143 6.35 16.99 -3.49
CA PHE A 143 6.33 15.78 -4.30
C PHE A 143 6.77 16.02 -5.75
N GLU A 144 7.18 17.24 -6.08
CA GLU A 144 7.61 17.58 -7.43
C GLU A 144 9.06 17.23 -7.71
N VAL A 145 9.83 16.93 -6.68
CA VAL A 145 11.23 16.59 -6.84
C VAL A 145 11.32 15.11 -7.18
N GLY A 146 11.37 14.85 -8.45
CA GLY A 146 11.42 13.50 -8.98
C GLY A 146 12.77 12.86 -8.93
#